data_14d67ee8d65277f5de0072b987133181
#
_entry.id   14d67ee8d65277f5de0072b987133181
#
_cell.length_a   1.000
_cell.length_b   1.000
_cell.length_c   1.000
_cell.angle_alpha   90.00
_cell.angle_beta   90.00
_cell.angle_gamma   90.00
#
_symmetry.space_group_name_H-M   'P 1'
#
loop_
_entity.id
_entity.type
_entity.pdbx_description
1 polymer ?
#
loop_
_entity_poly.entity_id
_entity_poly.type
_entity_poly.pdbx_seq_one_letter_code
_entity_poly.pdbx_strand_id
1 'polypeptide(L)'
;MKYLLLALSLMVAAAFAHDGRVYVSGTITNNTCTLSPDSQNMTVAMGDVSSRQFMYPGEAGPWQPFAIDLQNCGSTASGVTVSFSGTADAKQHDCLALTPDAGEATGVAIALYDSDKNAIPLGEASAPVPLTGGQSSAHLQFYARYIANGDAVTPGTANASATFVLNYE
;
A
#
# COMPACT_ATOMS: atom_id res chain seq x y z
N MET A 1 24.78 -54.30 72.82
CA MET A 1 24.91 -54.71 71.55
C MET A 1 24.53 -53.57 70.59
N LYS A 2 25.40 -53.25 69.76
CA LYS A 2 25.65 -51.91 69.20
C LYS A 2 24.77 -51.61 68.02
N TYR A 3 24.00 -50.55 68.13
CA TYR A 3 23.26 -50.00 67.02
C TYR A 3 24.18 -49.17 66.13
N LEU A 4 24.43 -49.67 64.94
CA LEU A 4 25.16 -48.97 63.90
C LEU A 4 24.13 -48.20 63.03
N LEU A 5 23.91 -46.94 63.39
CA LEU A 5 23.08 -46.05 62.60
C LEU A 5 23.86 -45.58 61.33
N LEU A 6 23.50 -46.19 60.22
CA LEU A 6 24.00 -45.80 58.91
C LEU A 6 23.22 -44.56 58.44
N ALA A 7 23.77 -43.37 58.66
CA ALA A 7 23.20 -42.11 58.11
C ALA A 7 23.53 -42.04 56.62
N LEU A 8 22.57 -42.47 55.81
CA LEU A 8 22.65 -42.30 54.36
C LEU A 8 22.21 -40.86 54.03
N SER A 9 23.21 -39.98 53.90
CA SER A 9 22.99 -38.61 53.44
C SER A 9 22.61 -38.59 51.97
N LEU A 10 21.31 -38.33 51.67
CA LEU A 10 20.86 -38.03 50.32
C LEU A 10 21.42 -36.68 49.87
N MET A 11 22.47 -36.73 49.07
CA MET A 11 22.88 -35.53 48.27
C MET A 11 21.88 -35.34 47.13
N VAL A 12 20.97 -34.40 47.32
CA VAL A 12 20.10 -33.89 46.23
C VAL A 12 20.97 -33.02 45.33
N ALA A 13 21.47 -33.56 44.24
CA ALA A 13 22.09 -32.78 43.17
C ALA A 13 20.98 -31.97 42.51
N ALA A 14 21.01 -30.64 42.69
CA ALA A 14 20.17 -29.74 41.95
C ALA A 14 20.60 -29.77 40.47
N ALA A 15 19.86 -30.52 39.64
CA ALA A 15 20.06 -30.50 38.20
C ALA A 15 19.51 -29.18 37.68
N PHE A 16 20.38 -28.22 37.37
CA PHE A 16 20.05 -27.05 36.58
C PHE A 16 19.89 -27.49 35.11
N ALA A 17 18.69 -27.91 34.73
CA ALA A 17 18.40 -28.18 33.34
C ALA A 17 18.28 -26.85 32.60
N HIS A 18 19.29 -26.48 31.87
CA HIS A 18 19.32 -25.37 30.95
C HIS A 18 19.20 -25.96 29.53
N ASP A 19 18.00 -25.99 28.99
CA ASP A 19 17.76 -26.66 27.70
C ASP A 19 18.30 -25.88 26.50
N GLY A 20 18.57 -24.59 26.67
CA GLY A 20 19.16 -23.77 25.62
C GLY A 20 19.08 -22.26 25.90
N ARG A 21 19.75 -21.50 25.05
CA ARG A 21 19.68 -20.03 25.03
C ARG A 21 19.32 -19.59 23.64
N VAL A 22 18.34 -18.68 23.53
CA VAL A 22 17.99 -18.01 22.29
C VAL A 22 18.54 -16.59 22.37
N TYR A 23 19.41 -16.24 21.45
CA TYR A 23 19.91 -14.88 21.29
C TYR A 23 19.06 -14.20 20.21
N VAL A 24 18.39 -13.12 20.58
CA VAL A 24 17.63 -12.28 19.67
C VAL A 24 18.38 -10.97 19.50
N SER A 25 18.80 -10.68 18.28
CA SER A 25 19.46 -9.42 17.92
C SER A 25 18.67 -8.75 16.78
N GLY A 26 18.59 -7.44 16.82
CA GLY A 26 17.93 -6.63 15.80
C GLY A 26 18.42 -5.20 15.88
N THR A 27 18.24 -4.47 14.78
CA THR A 27 18.53 -3.04 14.70
C THR A 27 17.24 -2.30 14.41
N ILE A 28 17.00 -1.21 15.11
CA ILE A 28 15.89 -0.29 14.81
C ILE A 28 16.48 0.82 13.94
N THR A 29 15.92 0.99 12.75
CA THR A 29 16.36 2.00 11.79
C THR A 29 15.29 3.10 11.65
N ASN A 30 15.73 4.29 11.24
CA ASN A 30 14.84 5.40 10.90
C ASN A 30 14.76 5.51 9.36
N ASN A 31 13.99 4.62 8.74
CA ASN A 31 13.87 4.50 7.28
C ASN A 31 12.53 5.01 6.72
N THR A 32 11.71 5.67 7.52
CA THR A 32 10.39 6.17 7.11
C THR A 32 10.37 7.67 6.90
N CYS A 33 9.38 8.15 6.15
CA CYS A 33 9.03 9.57 6.04
C CYS A 33 7.67 9.82 6.72
N THR A 34 7.39 11.09 7.02
CA THR A 34 6.06 11.51 7.48
C THR A 34 5.21 11.88 6.27
N LEU A 35 3.98 11.38 6.20
CA LEU A 35 3.03 11.79 5.17
C LEU A 35 2.62 13.26 5.37
N SER A 36 2.67 14.05 4.30
CA SER A 36 2.18 15.44 4.35
C SER A 36 0.70 15.50 4.70
N PRO A 37 0.25 16.47 5.51
CA PRO A 37 -1.16 16.64 5.83
C PRO A 37 -2.06 16.74 4.59
N ASP A 38 -1.63 17.41 3.54
CA ASP A 38 -2.38 17.57 2.29
C ASP A 38 -2.54 16.24 1.52
N SER A 39 -1.64 15.28 1.77
CA SER A 39 -1.70 13.95 1.17
C SER A 39 -2.50 12.93 1.99
N GLN A 40 -2.94 13.29 3.22
CA GLN A 40 -3.74 12.37 4.04
C GLN A 40 -5.16 12.20 3.53
N ASN A 41 -5.74 13.27 2.95
CA ASN A 41 -7.09 13.26 2.38
C ASN A 41 -7.07 14.09 1.09
N MET A 42 -6.76 13.47 -0.02
CA MET A 42 -6.67 14.16 -1.30
C MET A 42 -7.88 13.85 -2.20
N THR A 43 -8.22 14.77 -3.06
CA THR A 43 -9.20 14.58 -4.12
C THR A 43 -8.52 14.74 -5.46
N VAL A 44 -8.62 13.74 -6.31
CA VAL A 44 -8.14 13.78 -7.69
C VAL A 44 -9.28 14.23 -8.59
N ALA A 45 -9.16 15.40 -9.21
CA ALA A 45 -10.14 15.91 -10.13
C ALA A 45 -10.05 15.17 -11.47
N MET A 46 -10.98 14.26 -11.74
CA MET A 46 -10.99 13.45 -12.97
C MET A 46 -11.48 14.23 -14.20
N GLY A 47 -12.16 15.37 -13.98
CA GLY A 47 -12.71 16.21 -15.05
C GLY A 47 -13.91 15.57 -15.75
N ASP A 48 -14.43 16.29 -16.75
CA ASP A 48 -15.52 15.81 -17.60
C ASP A 48 -14.98 15.08 -18.82
N VAL A 49 -15.37 13.83 -19.00
CA VAL A 49 -14.92 12.98 -20.11
C VAL A 49 -16.13 12.53 -20.92
N SER A 50 -16.03 12.67 -22.24
CA SER A 50 -17.12 12.25 -23.13
C SER A 50 -17.25 10.72 -23.17
N SER A 51 -18.47 10.19 -23.00
CA SER A 51 -18.76 8.76 -23.14
C SER A 51 -18.37 8.20 -24.52
N ARG A 52 -18.27 9.05 -25.53
CA ARG A 52 -17.82 8.66 -26.88
C ARG A 52 -16.34 8.25 -26.96
N GLN A 53 -15.56 8.52 -25.92
CA GLN A 53 -14.16 8.06 -25.83
C GLN A 53 -14.05 6.60 -25.39
N PHE A 54 -15.15 5.95 -25.04
CA PHE A 54 -15.17 4.61 -24.47
C PHE A 54 -16.04 3.66 -25.30
N MET A 55 -15.80 3.64 -26.63
CA MET A 55 -16.56 2.82 -27.58
C MET A 55 -16.18 1.33 -27.53
N TYR A 56 -14.92 1.03 -27.15
CA TYR A 56 -14.38 -0.32 -27.11
C TYR A 56 -13.74 -0.62 -25.74
N PRO A 57 -13.76 -1.89 -25.31
CA PRO A 57 -13.08 -2.29 -24.08
C PRO A 57 -11.60 -1.87 -24.06
N GLY A 58 -11.14 -1.33 -22.95
CA GLY A 58 -9.76 -0.86 -22.79
C GLY A 58 -9.47 0.54 -23.30
N GLU A 59 -10.41 1.20 -24.01
CA GLU A 59 -10.26 2.62 -24.31
C GLU A 59 -10.26 3.43 -23.04
N ALA A 60 -9.44 4.49 -23.02
CA ALA A 60 -9.14 5.21 -21.80
C ALA A 60 -9.20 6.72 -21.98
N GLY A 61 -9.66 7.40 -20.93
CA GLY A 61 -9.75 8.84 -20.85
C GLY A 61 -8.40 9.55 -20.68
N PRO A 62 -8.40 10.87 -20.52
CA PRO A 62 -7.20 11.65 -20.24
C PRO A 62 -6.49 11.22 -18.95
N TRP A 63 -5.20 11.47 -18.89
CA TRP A 63 -4.39 11.29 -17.70
C TRP A 63 -4.67 12.41 -16.69
N GLN A 64 -5.00 12.04 -15.45
CA GLN A 64 -5.16 12.99 -14.36
C GLN A 64 -4.01 12.79 -13.37
N PRO A 65 -3.11 13.77 -13.26
CA PRO A 65 -1.98 13.67 -12.34
C PRO A 65 -2.43 13.89 -10.90
N PHE A 66 -1.80 13.17 -9.98
CA PHE A 66 -1.89 13.42 -8.54
C PHE A 66 -0.57 13.03 -7.87
N ALA A 67 -0.32 13.54 -6.68
CA ALA A 67 0.92 13.28 -5.98
C ALA A 67 0.69 12.95 -4.50
N ILE A 68 1.58 12.11 -3.97
CA ILE A 68 1.69 11.85 -2.53
C ILE A 68 2.98 12.52 -2.07
N ASP A 69 2.86 13.52 -1.20
CA ASP A 69 3.98 14.26 -0.66
C ASP A 69 4.40 13.72 0.70
N LEU A 70 5.69 13.44 0.83
CA LEU A 70 6.32 12.96 2.04
C LEU A 70 7.24 14.04 2.61
N GLN A 71 7.42 14.04 3.92
CA GLN A 71 8.24 15.00 4.65
C GLN A 71 9.11 14.30 5.68
N ASN A 72 10.20 14.96 6.08
CA ASN A 72 11.06 14.53 7.19
C ASN A 72 11.48 13.06 7.07
N CYS A 73 12.06 12.67 5.95
CA CYS A 73 12.53 11.32 5.74
C CYS A 73 13.70 10.99 6.67
N GLY A 74 13.66 9.80 7.24
CA GLY A 74 14.71 9.31 8.11
C GLY A 74 16.06 9.16 7.39
N SER A 75 17.14 9.16 8.15
CA SER A 75 18.51 9.15 7.61
C SER A 75 18.87 7.87 6.84
N THR A 76 18.10 6.80 7.02
CA THR A 76 18.32 5.51 6.35
C THR A 76 17.23 5.18 5.32
N ALA A 77 16.30 6.13 5.03
CA ALA A 77 15.31 5.95 3.98
C ALA A 77 16.01 5.85 2.61
N SER A 78 15.74 4.79 1.86
CA SER A 78 16.35 4.52 0.55
C SER A 78 15.33 4.38 -0.58
N GLY A 79 14.11 3.93 -0.28
CA GLY A 79 13.05 3.78 -1.25
C GLY A 79 11.69 3.65 -0.59
N VAL A 80 10.65 3.85 -1.39
CA VAL A 80 9.25 3.66 -1.00
C VAL A 80 8.46 3.09 -2.15
N THR A 81 7.63 2.10 -1.88
CA THR A 81 6.59 1.61 -2.79
C THR A 81 5.23 2.02 -2.27
N VAL A 82 4.27 2.20 -3.18
CA VAL A 82 2.89 2.57 -2.84
C VAL A 82 1.96 1.50 -3.38
N SER A 83 1.08 0.99 -2.54
CA SER A 83 -0.01 0.13 -2.95
C SER A 83 -1.35 0.81 -2.70
N PHE A 84 -2.28 0.63 -3.65
CA PHE A 84 -3.63 1.20 -3.54
C PHE A 84 -4.64 0.09 -3.34
N SER A 85 -5.63 0.33 -2.50
CA SER A 85 -6.74 -0.60 -2.24
C SER A 85 -8.08 0.14 -2.28
N GLY A 86 -9.10 -0.55 -2.74
CA GLY A 86 -10.46 -0.01 -2.87
C GLY A 86 -11.41 -1.08 -3.40
N THR A 87 -12.62 -0.70 -3.74
CA THR A 87 -13.56 -1.64 -4.38
C THR A 87 -13.10 -1.91 -5.81
N ALA A 88 -12.81 -3.15 -6.12
CA ALA A 88 -12.40 -3.56 -7.47
C ALA A 88 -13.62 -3.58 -8.42
N ASP A 89 -13.38 -3.16 -9.68
CA ASP A 89 -14.40 -3.29 -10.75
C ASP A 89 -14.66 -4.77 -11.06
N ALA A 90 -15.93 -5.10 -11.34
CA ALA A 90 -16.35 -6.47 -11.56
C ALA A 90 -15.78 -7.12 -12.83
N LYS A 91 -15.36 -6.33 -13.81
CA LYS A 91 -14.78 -6.77 -15.10
C LYS A 91 -13.26 -6.55 -15.16
N GLN A 92 -12.79 -5.47 -14.55
CA GLN A 92 -11.40 -5.06 -14.50
C GLN A 92 -10.91 -5.03 -13.06
N HIS A 93 -10.63 -6.19 -12.49
CA HIS A 93 -10.29 -6.36 -11.07
C HIS A 93 -9.07 -5.56 -10.61
N ASP A 94 -8.23 -5.14 -11.53
CA ASP A 94 -7.05 -4.30 -11.29
C ASP A 94 -7.41 -2.81 -11.15
N CYS A 95 -8.66 -2.44 -11.42
CA CYS A 95 -9.15 -1.07 -11.43
C CYS A 95 -10.19 -0.83 -10.33
N LEU A 96 -10.35 0.43 -9.91
CA LEU A 96 -11.38 0.85 -8.98
C LEU A 96 -12.74 0.86 -9.67
N ALA A 97 -13.72 0.23 -9.04
CA ALA A 97 -15.12 0.41 -9.36
C ALA A 97 -15.57 1.84 -9.05
N LEU A 98 -16.54 2.33 -9.82
CA LEU A 98 -17.22 3.57 -9.43
C LEU A 98 -18.04 3.36 -8.15
N THR A 99 -18.15 4.42 -7.37
CA THR A 99 -18.99 4.43 -6.16
C THR A 99 -20.46 4.42 -6.59
N PRO A 100 -21.26 3.44 -6.14
CA PRO A 100 -22.68 3.38 -6.48
C PRO A 100 -23.41 4.65 -6.01
N ASP A 101 -24.08 5.31 -6.93
CA ASP A 101 -24.90 6.52 -6.67
C ASP A 101 -26.08 6.59 -7.65
N ALA A 102 -27.11 7.35 -7.29
CA ALA A 102 -28.22 7.62 -8.19
C ALA A 102 -27.75 8.47 -9.37
N GLY A 103 -27.73 7.88 -10.58
CA GLY A 103 -27.25 8.55 -11.79
C GLY A 103 -25.73 8.40 -12.02
N GLU A 104 -25.12 7.37 -11.47
CA GLU A 104 -23.73 7.01 -11.78
C GLU A 104 -23.57 6.61 -13.26
N ALA A 105 -22.38 6.84 -13.79
CA ALA A 105 -21.95 6.30 -15.07
C ALA A 105 -21.77 4.78 -14.96
N THR A 106 -21.92 4.07 -16.07
CA THR A 106 -21.65 2.63 -16.17
C THR A 106 -20.61 2.36 -17.24
N GLY A 107 -20.04 1.15 -17.24
CA GLY A 107 -19.14 0.69 -18.29
C GLY A 107 -17.73 1.25 -18.23
N VAL A 108 -17.37 1.96 -17.17
CA VAL A 108 -16.02 2.49 -16.93
C VAL A 108 -15.56 2.18 -15.53
N ALA A 109 -14.22 2.05 -15.37
CA ALA A 109 -13.52 1.90 -14.12
C ALA A 109 -12.39 2.94 -14.04
N ILE A 110 -11.74 3.10 -12.88
CA ILE A 110 -10.59 3.99 -12.73
C ILE A 110 -9.34 3.15 -12.51
N ALA A 111 -8.38 3.30 -13.42
CA ALA A 111 -7.06 2.69 -13.33
C ALA A 111 -6.04 3.68 -12.77
N LEU A 112 -5.11 3.16 -11.97
CA LEU A 112 -4.03 3.91 -11.32
C LEU A 112 -2.68 3.55 -11.96
N TYR A 113 -1.77 4.52 -11.99
CA TYR A 113 -0.50 4.38 -12.68
C TYR A 113 0.62 5.12 -11.93
N ASP A 114 1.84 4.63 -12.08
CA ASP A 114 3.05 5.28 -11.59
C ASP A 114 3.49 6.48 -12.46
N SER A 115 4.60 7.10 -12.10
CA SER A 115 5.19 8.24 -12.83
C SER A 115 5.54 7.92 -14.29
N ASP A 116 5.86 6.67 -14.58
CA ASP A 116 6.22 6.19 -15.91
C ASP A 116 5.01 5.68 -16.71
N LYS A 117 3.81 5.83 -16.12
CA LYS A 117 2.53 5.37 -16.68
C LYS A 117 2.43 3.85 -16.80
N ASN A 118 3.13 3.10 -15.96
CA ASN A 118 2.88 1.68 -15.76
C ASN A 118 1.67 1.51 -14.85
N ALA A 119 0.78 0.59 -15.18
CA ALA A 119 -0.40 0.31 -14.36
C ALA A 119 0.01 -0.24 -12.99
N ILE A 120 -0.70 0.22 -11.96
CA ILE A 120 -0.59 -0.30 -10.60
C ILE A 120 -1.90 -1.02 -10.29
N PRO A 121 -1.95 -2.37 -10.38
CA PRO A 121 -3.12 -3.13 -10.03
C PRO A 121 -3.51 -2.92 -8.57
N LEU A 122 -4.80 -2.99 -8.26
CA LEU A 122 -5.26 -2.87 -6.88
C LEU A 122 -4.66 -3.95 -5.99
N GLY A 123 -4.13 -3.55 -4.84
CA GLY A 123 -3.48 -4.43 -3.88
C GLY A 123 -2.01 -4.76 -4.20
N GLU A 124 -1.52 -4.41 -5.38
CA GLU A 124 -0.11 -4.58 -5.74
C GLU A 124 0.72 -3.32 -5.44
N ALA A 125 2.02 -3.50 -5.26
CA ALA A 125 2.95 -2.40 -5.03
C ALA A 125 3.37 -1.76 -6.36
N SER A 126 3.50 -0.43 -6.37
CA SER A 126 4.12 0.31 -7.47
C SER A 126 5.59 -0.06 -7.62
N ALA A 127 6.21 0.36 -8.72
CA ALA A 127 7.66 0.43 -8.79
C ALA A 127 8.22 1.25 -7.62
N PRO A 128 9.40 0.88 -7.06
CA PRO A 128 9.99 1.62 -5.96
C PRO A 128 10.44 3.02 -6.43
N VAL A 129 10.05 4.02 -5.65
CA VAL A 129 10.52 5.39 -5.83
C VAL A 129 11.73 5.61 -4.93
N PRO A 130 12.91 5.95 -5.49
CA PRO A 130 14.11 6.14 -4.68
C PRO A 130 13.97 7.35 -3.76
N LEU A 131 14.43 7.19 -2.51
CA LEU A 131 14.51 8.25 -1.51
C LEU A 131 15.97 8.53 -1.17
N THR A 132 16.25 9.78 -0.81
CA THR A 132 17.54 10.14 -0.23
C THR A 132 17.40 10.27 1.27
N GLY A 133 18.22 9.53 2.02
CA GLY A 133 18.20 9.57 3.48
C GLY A 133 18.35 10.97 4.03
N GLY A 134 17.47 11.37 4.96
CA GLY A 134 17.47 12.70 5.58
C GLY A 134 16.90 13.81 4.72
N GLN A 135 16.31 13.52 3.55
CA GLN A 135 15.67 14.58 2.73
C GLN A 135 14.47 15.18 3.45
N SER A 136 14.27 16.49 3.28
CA SER A 136 13.18 17.23 3.95
C SER A 136 11.81 16.95 3.33
N SER A 137 11.76 16.60 2.03
CA SER A 137 10.53 16.29 1.31
C SER A 137 10.80 15.34 0.14
N ALA A 138 9.80 14.55 -0.21
CA ALA A 138 9.76 13.73 -1.42
C ALA A 138 8.38 13.86 -2.07
N HIS A 139 8.35 13.92 -3.41
CA HIS A 139 7.14 14.07 -4.21
C HIS A 139 6.96 12.80 -5.04
N LEU A 140 5.92 12.03 -4.76
CA LEU A 140 5.61 10.78 -5.45
C LEU A 140 4.50 11.06 -6.46
N GLN A 141 4.85 11.08 -7.75
CA GLN A 141 3.91 11.37 -8.84
C GLN A 141 3.17 10.10 -9.28
N PHE A 142 1.84 10.20 -9.41
CA PHE A 142 0.96 9.17 -9.92
C PHE A 142 -0.03 9.76 -10.93
N TYR A 143 -0.73 8.85 -11.63
CA TYR A 143 -1.79 9.21 -12.55
C TYR A 143 -3.02 8.32 -12.33
N ALA A 144 -4.19 8.90 -12.58
CA ALA A 144 -5.46 8.17 -12.67
C ALA A 144 -6.09 8.42 -14.04
N ARG A 145 -6.86 7.47 -14.54
CA ARG A 145 -7.68 7.66 -15.74
C ARG A 145 -8.86 6.70 -15.77
N TYR A 146 -9.92 7.12 -16.40
CA TYR A 146 -11.03 6.23 -16.73
C TYR A 146 -10.61 5.22 -17.80
N ILE A 147 -11.12 4.00 -17.70
CA ILE A 147 -10.92 2.93 -18.68
C ILE A 147 -12.26 2.22 -18.92
N ALA A 148 -12.58 1.93 -20.19
CA ALA A 148 -13.78 1.15 -20.53
C ALA A 148 -13.62 -0.29 -20.04
N ASN A 149 -14.54 -0.76 -19.20
CA ASN A 149 -14.48 -2.10 -18.60
C ASN A 149 -15.13 -3.19 -19.45
N GLY A 150 -15.73 -2.82 -20.60
CA GLY A 150 -16.36 -3.74 -21.54
C GLY A 150 -17.89 -3.80 -21.46
N ASP A 151 -18.48 -3.15 -20.49
CA ASP A 151 -19.94 -2.94 -20.46
C ASP A 151 -20.34 -1.70 -21.25
N ALA A 152 -21.64 -1.55 -21.54
CA ALA A 152 -22.14 -0.38 -22.22
C ALA A 152 -21.93 0.87 -21.35
N VAL A 153 -21.28 1.89 -21.94
CA VAL A 153 -20.99 3.12 -21.23
C VAL A 153 -22.20 4.05 -21.25
N THR A 154 -22.67 4.44 -20.09
CA THR A 154 -23.72 5.46 -19.91
C THR A 154 -23.12 6.68 -19.22
N PRO A 155 -23.57 7.91 -19.59
CA PRO A 155 -23.14 9.10 -18.89
C PRO A 155 -23.70 9.16 -17.47
N GLY A 156 -22.94 9.74 -16.54
CA GLY A 156 -23.34 9.90 -15.15
C GLY A 156 -22.16 10.37 -14.29
N THR A 157 -22.37 10.40 -12.98
CA THR A 157 -21.29 10.64 -12.01
C THR A 157 -20.32 9.46 -12.01
N ALA A 158 -19.01 9.75 -11.93
CA ALA A 158 -17.99 8.72 -12.05
C ALA A 158 -16.91 8.90 -10.96
N ASN A 159 -17.33 8.73 -9.72
CA ASN A 159 -16.47 8.84 -8.53
C ASN A 159 -16.01 7.47 -8.06
N ALA A 160 -14.84 7.42 -7.43
CA ALA A 160 -14.34 6.25 -6.70
C ALA A 160 -13.53 6.70 -5.51
N SER A 161 -13.27 5.78 -4.58
CA SER A 161 -12.37 6.01 -3.45
C SER A 161 -11.35 4.88 -3.35
N ALA A 162 -10.13 5.25 -2.95
CA ALA A 162 -9.07 4.31 -2.65
C ALA A 162 -8.34 4.74 -1.37
N THR A 163 -7.77 3.78 -0.68
CA THR A 163 -6.75 4.01 0.35
C THR A 163 -5.39 3.60 -0.20
N PHE A 164 -4.33 4.19 0.32
CA PHE A 164 -2.97 3.79 -0.06
C PHE A 164 -2.13 3.44 1.18
N VAL A 165 -1.13 2.60 0.96
CA VAL A 165 -0.15 2.19 1.97
C VAL A 165 1.24 2.45 1.41
N LEU A 166 2.09 3.03 2.24
CA LEU A 166 3.50 3.30 1.95
C LEU A 166 4.35 2.20 2.59
N ASN A 167 5.17 1.52 1.80
CA ASN A 167 6.12 0.53 2.28
C ASN A 167 7.54 1.06 2.01
N TYR A 168 8.33 1.22 3.07
CA TYR A 168 9.68 1.77 3.01
C TYR A 168 10.73 0.66 2.99
N GLU A 169 11.81 0.90 2.25
CA GLU A 169 12.98 0.05 2.18
C GLU A 169 14.13 0.59 3.05
#